data_212d0971713f90037ec1c5ec15ee749a
#
_entry.id   212d0971713f90037ec1c5ec15ee749a
#
_cell.length_a   1.000
_cell.length_b   1.000
_cell.length_c   1.000
_cell.angle_alpha   90.00
_cell.angle_beta   90.00
_cell.angle_gamma   90.00
#
_symmetry.space_group_name_H-M   'P 1'
#
loop_
_entity.id
_entity.type
_entity.pdbx_description
1 polymer ?
#
loop_
_entity_poly.entity_id
_entity_poly.type
_entity_poly.pdbx_seq_one_letter_code
_entity_poly.pdbx_strand_id
1 'polypeptide(L)'
;MSFRAVFIAVTCGTALLVAAFMLNWYRPRVVTEQPTAELIRASGKCAECHVNLQYSVVHEYELSRHAKKGINCLECHQPAHGQEPLDHHGFSIAKRLTAANCRSCHEPVYQQFLRSRHAAPSWAAVYGKDAFTAEQIKFSEEFHPGSMNRPANPLVAAEGKAAATSGCASCHAVGKPNSQDGSIGTCTGCHSRHTASVELARLPQTCGQCHMGPDHSQIEIYEESKHGILFEAQRKLLDLTVEPRKLTTREMFVPTCATCHMSGLNGMNVTHDPSERLSYYLFAEISTKRPNAARGQAAMKDLCRNCHSQATIDRVYEQAERIVAETNEKVKSAREVLDGLRKEGLLGNTPFQHPIDFAYFDLWHYYGRTAKHGAFMGGADFVQWHGNYPLLKASIEINELANELRRAHGK
;
A
#
# COMPACT_ATOMS: atom_id res chain seq x y z
N MET A 1 17.60 -41.48 49.41
CA MET A 1 18.11 -41.74 48.01
C MET A 1 19.62 -41.53 48.03
N SER A 2 20.38 -42.47 47.46
CA SER A 2 21.83 -42.30 47.37
C SER A 2 22.17 -41.17 46.36
N PHE A 3 23.27 -40.44 46.63
CA PHE A 3 23.74 -39.38 45.75
C PHE A 3 23.88 -39.84 44.27
N ARG A 4 24.24 -41.12 44.07
CA ARG A 4 24.30 -41.74 42.72
C ARG A 4 22.94 -41.82 42.03
N ALA A 5 21.88 -42.16 42.79
CA ALA A 5 20.53 -42.25 42.21
C ALA A 5 19.98 -40.87 41.80
N VAL A 6 20.25 -39.84 42.60
CA VAL A 6 19.88 -38.45 42.25
C VAL A 6 20.66 -37.96 41.02
N PHE A 7 21.96 -38.23 40.97
CA PHE A 7 22.80 -37.85 39.83
C PHE A 7 22.33 -38.51 38.51
N ILE A 8 22.05 -39.81 38.56
CA ILE A 8 21.54 -40.54 37.37
C ILE A 8 20.17 -39.96 36.93
N ALA A 9 19.26 -39.70 37.87
CA ALA A 9 17.93 -39.17 37.55
C ALA A 9 18.02 -37.78 36.92
N VAL A 10 18.88 -36.89 37.40
CA VAL A 10 19.12 -35.55 36.84
C VAL A 10 19.73 -35.65 35.47
N THR A 11 20.75 -36.49 35.27
CA THR A 11 21.41 -36.65 33.97
C THR A 11 20.47 -37.23 32.92
N CYS A 12 19.67 -38.26 33.26
CA CYS A 12 18.67 -38.80 32.34
C CYS A 12 17.56 -37.80 32.05
N GLY A 13 17.09 -37.04 33.04
CA GLY A 13 16.09 -36.00 32.85
C GLY A 13 16.58 -34.90 31.90
N THR A 14 17.83 -34.44 32.07
CA THR A 14 18.44 -33.43 31.20
C THR A 14 18.64 -33.98 29.79
N ALA A 15 19.08 -35.22 29.63
CA ALA A 15 19.23 -35.84 28.33
C ALA A 15 17.88 -35.98 27.58
N LEU A 16 16.80 -36.36 28.30
CA LEU A 16 15.47 -36.42 27.73
C LEU A 16 14.92 -35.04 27.32
N LEU A 17 15.18 -34.01 28.11
CA LEU A 17 14.79 -32.63 27.77
C LEU A 17 15.56 -32.12 26.53
N VAL A 18 16.87 -32.40 26.47
CA VAL A 18 17.67 -32.03 25.30
C VAL A 18 17.21 -32.81 24.06
N ALA A 19 16.93 -34.10 24.18
CA ALA A 19 16.39 -34.91 23.08
C ALA A 19 15.01 -34.40 22.62
N ALA A 20 14.12 -34.06 23.54
CA ALA A 20 12.80 -33.49 23.21
C ALA A 20 12.94 -32.13 22.54
N PHE A 21 13.87 -31.29 22.99
CA PHE A 21 14.16 -29.99 22.39
C PHE A 21 14.75 -30.18 20.97
N MET A 22 15.68 -31.07 20.81
CA MET A 22 16.28 -31.37 19.50
C MET A 22 15.24 -31.99 18.53
N LEU A 23 14.38 -32.89 18.98
CA LEU A 23 13.31 -33.44 18.17
C LEU A 23 12.26 -32.38 17.78
N ASN A 24 12.02 -31.40 18.65
CA ASN A 24 11.14 -30.25 18.34
C ASN A 24 11.81 -29.24 17.41
N TRP A 25 13.11 -29.07 17.50
CA TRP A 25 13.92 -28.22 16.63
C TRP A 25 14.12 -28.83 15.24
N TYR A 26 14.34 -30.16 15.20
CA TYR A 26 14.43 -30.96 13.97
C TYR A 26 13.05 -31.49 13.50
N ARG A 27 11.95 -30.82 13.83
CA ARG A 27 10.71 -31.14 13.09
C ARG A 27 11.04 -31.00 11.61
N PRO A 28 10.90 -32.09 10.81
CA PRO A 28 11.07 -31.97 9.38
C PRO A 28 10.13 -30.84 8.95
N ARG A 29 10.68 -29.85 8.22
CA ARG A 29 9.83 -28.91 7.52
C ARG A 29 8.79 -29.77 6.84
N VAL A 30 7.51 -29.46 7.07
CA VAL A 30 6.43 -30.11 6.32
C VAL A 30 6.85 -29.96 4.86
N VAL A 31 7.27 -31.07 4.26
CA VAL A 31 7.46 -31.12 2.80
C VAL A 31 6.06 -30.87 2.30
N THR A 32 5.82 -29.69 1.78
CA THR A 32 4.55 -29.37 1.12
C THR A 32 4.29 -30.48 0.16
N GLU A 33 3.16 -31.15 0.33
CA GLU A 33 2.77 -32.26 -0.54
C GLU A 33 2.97 -31.83 -1.99
N GLN A 34 3.59 -32.68 -2.79
CA GLN A 34 3.73 -32.39 -4.22
C GLN A 34 2.34 -32.26 -4.84
N PRO A 35 2.15 -31.38 -5.83
CA PRO A 35 0.89 -31.27 -6.53
C PRO A 35 0.39 -32.63 -6.97
N THR A 36 -0.87 -32.92 -6.68
CA THR A 36 -1.45 -34.24 -7.07
C THR A 36 -1.47 -34.38 -8.58
N ALA A 37 -1.33 -35.62 -9.07
CA ALA A 37 -1.42 -35.89 -10.49
C ALA A 37 -2.79 -35.48 -11.09
N GLU A 38 -3.83 -35.41 -10.27
CA GLU A 38 -5.16 -34.94 -10.64
C GLU A 38 -5.15 -33.41 -10.85
N LEU A 39 -4.54 -32.65 -9.95
CA LEU A 39 -4.40 -31.19 -10.09
C LEU A 39 -3.54 -30.84 -11.30
N ILE A 40 -2.41 -31.53 -11.50
CA ILE A 40 -1.55 -31.31 -12.67
C ILE A 40 -2.34 -31.51 -13.95
N ARG A 41 -3.15 -32.61 -14.04
CA ARG A 41 -4.02 -32.87 -15.19
C ARG A 41 -5.10 -31.78 -15.35
N ALA A 42 -5.73 -31.37 -14.28
CA ALA A 42 -6.73 -30.29 -14.30
C ALA A 42 -6.15 -28.94 -14.70
N SER A 43 -4.88 -28.68 -14.36
CA SER A 43 -4.15 -27.45 -14.70
C SER A 43 -3.66 -27.44 -16.16
N GLY A 44 -3.80 -28.55 -16.87
CA GLY A 44 -3.44 -28.72 -18.29
C GLY A 44 -1.94 -28.94 -18.52
N LYS A 45 -1.56 -29.07 -19.79
CA LYS A 45 -0.18 -29.38 -20.23
C LYS A 45 0.89 -28.41 -19.70
N CYS A 46 0.52 -27.17 -19.35
CA CYS A 46 1.45 -26.20 -18.79
C CYS A 46 2.05 -26.71 -17.47
N ALA A 47 1.21 -27.21 -16.56
CA ALA A 47 1.65 -27.71 -15.27
C ALA A 47 2.50 -28.97 -15.37
N GLU A 48 2.29 -29.83 -16.39
CA GLU A 48 3.11 -31.04 -16.62
C GLU A 48 4.60 -30.68 -16.82
N CYS A 49 4.89 -29.61 -17.54
CA CYS A 49 6.25 -29.13 -17.72
C CYS A 49 6.72 -28.24 -16.54
N HIS A 50 5.90 -27.27 -16.14
CA HIS A 50 6.31 -26.27 -15.16
C HIS A 50 6.48 -26.84 -13.75
N VAL A 51 5.84 -27.95 -13.39
CA VAL A 51 6.09 -28.64 -12.11
C VAL A 51 7.54 -29.10 -11.95
N ASN A 52 8.21 -29.42 -13.06
CA ASN A 52 9.62 -29.83 -13.04
C ASN A 52 10.60 -28.66 -13.22
N LEU A 53 10.18 -27.61 -13.92
CA LEU A 53 11.05 -26.47 -14.23
C LEU A 53 10.90 -25.30 -13.23
N GLN A 54 9.69 -25.09 -12.75
CA GLN A 54 9.31 -23.95 -11.91
C GLN A 54 8.26 -24.40 -10.88
N TYR A 55 8.61 -25.37 -10.06
CA TYR A 55 7.72 -25.99 -9.07
C TYR A 55 6.92 -24.97 -8.26
N SER A 56 7.56 -23.89 -7.80
CA SER A 56 6.90 -22.85 -6.98
C SER A 56 5.70 -22.23 -7.68
N VAL A 57 5.77 -22.02 -8.99
CA VAL A 57 4.67 -21.44 -9.78
C VAL A 57 3.43 -22.35 -9.76
N VAL A 58 3.63 -23.65 -9.94
CA VAL A 58 2.55 -24.63 -9.93
C VAL A 58 2.00 -24.80 -8.52
N HIS A 59 2.87 -24.85 -7.52
CA HIS A 59 2.48 -24.97 -6.11
C HIS A 59 1.68 -23.76 -5.63
N GLU A 60 2.13 -22.53 -5.94
CA GLU A 60 1.38 -21.32 -5.62
C GLU A 60 0.01 -21.28 -6.31
N TYR A 61 -0.06 -21.69 -7.58
CA TYR A 61 -1.33 -21.79 -8.30
C TYR A 61 -2.28 -22.78 -7.61
N GLU A 62 -1.78 -23.95 -7.18
CA GLU A 62 -2.54 -24.98 -6.47
C GLU A 62 -3.25 -24.42 -5.23
N LEU A 63 -2.59 -23.54 -4.49
CA LEU A 63 -3.13 -22.89 -3.31
C LEU A 63 -4.22 -21.87 -3.65
N SER A 64 -4.33 -21.45 -4.91
CA SER A 64 -5.24 -20.39 -5.34
C SER A 64 -6.70 -20.84 -5.35
N ARG A 65 -7.61 -19.88 -5.23
CA ARG A 65 -9.03 -20.10 -5.48
C ARG A 65 -9.33 -20.36 -6.96
N HIS A 66 -8.49 -19.87 -7.87
CA HIS A 66 -8.61 -20.10 -9.29
C HIS A 66 -8.45 -21.59 -9.62
N ALA A 67 -7.41 -22.23 -9.08
CA ALA A 67 -7.25 -23.68 -9.23
C ALA A 67 -8.45 -24.48 -8.70
N LYS A 68 -8.95 -24.12 -7.51
CA LYS A 68 -10.13 -24.74 -6.88
C LYS A 68 -11.43 -24.54 -7.70
N LYS A 69 -11.47 -23.58 -8.61
CA LYS A 69 -12.59 -23.31 -9.52
C LYS A 69 -12.35 -23.81 -10.94
N GLY A 70 -11.25 -24.51 -11.18
CA GLY A 70 -10.90 -25.07 -12.48
C GLY A 70 -10.42 -24.04 -13.52
N ILE A 71 -10.05 -22.83 -13.09
CA ILE A 71 -9.46 -21.82 -13.96
C ILE A 71 -8.01 -22.23 -14.24
N ASN A 72 -7.68 -22.58 -15.47
CA ASN A 72 -6.35 -23.07 -15.83
C ASN A 72 -5.35 -21.95 -16.15
N CYS A 73 -4.10 -22.33 -16.36
CA CYS A 73 -3.01 -21.38 -16.61
C CYS A 73 -3.27 -20.50 -17.84
N LEU A 74 -3.76 -21.10 -18.93
CA LEU A 74 -3.97 -20.39 -20.19
C LEU A 74 -5.07 -19.31 -20.10
N GLU A 75 -6.09 -19.51 -19.27
CA GLU A 75 -7.17 -18.53 -19.11
C GLU A 75 -6.66 -17.17 -18.59
N CYS A 76 -5.58 -17.19 -17.80
CA CYS A 76 -4.89 -15.96 -17.40
C CYS A 76 -3.81 -15.54 -18.41
N HIS A 77 -3.13 -16.52 -19.02
CA HIS A 77 -1.96 -16.28 -19.87
C HIS A 77 -2.28 -16.10 -21.36
N GLN A 78 -3.49 -16.36 -21.82
CA GLN A 78 -3.89 -16.06 -23.20
C GLN A 78 -3.82 -14.55 -23.48
N PRO A 79 -3.41 -14.12 -24.68
CA PRO A 79 -3.34 -12.70 -25.01
C PRO A 79 -4.72 -12.04 -24.97
N ALA A 80 -4.86 -10.96 -24.20
CA ALA A 80 -6.00 -10.08 -24.28
C ALA A 80 -5.94 -9.24 -25.59
N HIS A 81 -7.08 -8.67 -25.98
CA HIS A 81 -7.14 -7.82 -27.17
C HIS A 81 -6.08 -6.71 -27.12
N GLY A 82 -5.28 -6.59 -28.20
CA GLY A 82 -4.20 -5.63 -28.32
C GLY A 82 -2.85 -6.08 -27.76
N GLN A 83 -2.79 -7.19 -27.02
CA GLN A 83 -1.53 -7.70 -26.49
C GLN A 83 -0.73 -8.48 -27.55
N GLU A 84 0.59 -8.38 -27.47
CA GLU A 84 1.52 -9.12 -28.32
C GLU A 84 1.51 -10.61 -27.91
N PRO A 85 1.17 -11.51 -28.84
CA PRO A 85 1.24 -12.94 -28.58
C PRO A 85 2.68 -13.45 -28.65
N LEU A 86 2.97 -14.48 -27.87
CA LEU A 86 4.20 -15.26 -27.92
C LEU A 86 3.83 -16.74 -28.13
N ASP A 87 4.42 -17.37 -29.13
CA ASP A 87 4.32 -18.83 -29.23
C ASP A 87 5.18 -19.49 -28.16
N HIS A 88 4.55 -20.35 -27.37
CA HIS A 88 5.19 -21.11 -26.31
C HIS A 88 4.78 -22.58 -26.42
N HIS A 89 5.61 -23.38 -27.09
CA HIS A 89 5.36 -24.81 -27.32
C HIS A 89 4.00 -25.12 -27.96
N GLY A 90 3.61 -24.31 -28.95
CA GLY A 90 2.35 -24.43 -29.67
C GLY A 90 1.14 -23.77 -28.97
N PHE A 91 1.36 -23.07 -27.87
CA PHE A 91 0.35 -22.26 -27.21
C PHE A 91 0.65 -20.77 -27.43
N SER A 92 -0.39 -20.02 -27.80
CA SER A 92 -0.29 -18.55 -27.87
C SER A 92 -0.51 -17.98 -26.48
N ILE A 93 0.53 -17.38 -25.89
CA ILE A 93 0.47 -16.70 -24.58
C ILE A 93 0.76 -15.21 -24.73
N ALA A 94 0.27 -14.42 -23.78
CA ALA A 94 0.62 -13.00 -23.69
C ALA A 94 2.10 -12.86 -23.31
N LYS A 95 2.84 -12.09 -24.08
CA LYS A 95 4.24 -11.75 -23.75
C LYS A 95 4.36 -11.02 -22.41
N ARG A 96 3.33 -10.28 -22.02
CA ARG A 96 3.22 -9.56 -20.76
C ARG A 96 1.78 -9.54 -20.29
N LEU A 97 1.54 -9.96 -19.06
CA LEU A 97 0.24 -9.84 -18.42
C LEU A 97 0.04 -8.41 -17.89
N THR A 98 -1.17 -7.90 -18.06
CA THR A 98 -1.63 -6.60 -17.60
C THR A 98 -2.96 -6.74 -16.85
N ALA A 99 -3.55 -5.63 -16.42
CA ALA A 99 -4.90 -5.64 -15.87
C ALA A 99 -5.96 -6.14 -16.87
N ALA A 100 -5.72 -6.08 -18.19
CA ALA A 100 -6.63 -6.58 -19.21
C ALA A 100 -6.92 -8.08 -19.07
N ASN A 101 -5.93 -8.89 -18.68
CA ASN A 101 -6.11 -10.32 -18.47
C ASN A 101 -7.02 -10.63 -17.27
N CYS A 102 -6.97 -9.83 -16.23
CA CYS A 102 -7.81 -10.01 -15.05
C CYS A 102 -9.24 -9.49 -15.28
N ARG A 103 -9.38 -8.33 -15.94
CA ARG A 103 -10.67 -7.68 -16.15
C ARG A 103 -11.64 -8.50 -17.01
N SER A 104 -11.15 -9.40 -17.85
CA SER A 104 -11.99 -10.29 -18.66
C SER A 104 -13.03 -11.05 -17.81
N CYS A 105 -12.68 -11.37 -16.55
CA CYS A 105 -13.58 -12.03 -15.59
C CYS A 105 -13.94 -11.10 -14.41
N HIS A 106 -13.11 -10.11 -14.10
CA HIS A 106 -13.23 -9.22 -12.93
C HIS A 106 -13.55 -7.77 -13.32
N GLU A 107 -14.33 -7.53 -14.38
CA GLU A 107 -14.65 -6.20 -14.89
C GLU A 107 -15.24 -5.25 -13.82
N PRO A 108 -16.20 -5.63 -12.96
CA PRO A 108 -16.72 -4.72 -11.94
C PRO A 108 -15.66 -4.27 -10.93
N VAL A 109 -14.70 -5.15 -10.61
CA VAL A 109 -13.58 -4.86 -9.72
C VAL A 109 -12.58 -3.92 -10.39
N TYR A 110 -12.31 -4.15 -11.67
CA TYR A 110 -11.45 -3.27 -12.46
C TYR A 110 -12.03 -1.86 -12.57
N GLN A 111 -13.34 -1.72 -12.77
CA GLN A 111 -14.01 -0.42 -12.79
C GLN A 111 -13.93 0.32 -11.44
N GLN A 112 -13.99 -0.38 -10.32
CA GLN A 112 -13.74 0.20 -9.00
C GLN A 112 -12.28 0.66 -8.85
N PHE A 113 -11.33 -0.17 -9.29
CA PHE A 113 -9.92 0.19 -9.28
C PHE A 113 -9.64 1.45 -10.11
N LEU A 114 -10.21 1.59 -11.30
CA LEU A 114 -10.05 2.76 -12.16
C LEU A 114 -10.49 4.07 -11.48
N ARG A 115 -11.47 4.03 -10.57
CA ARG A 115 -11.91 5.19 -9.77
C ARG A 115 -10.96 5.55 -8.66
N SER A 116 -10.00 4.68 -8.34
CA SER A 116 -9.08 4.89 -7.22
C SER A 116 -7.88 5.75 -7.60
N ARG A 117 -7.24 6.31 -6.58
CA ARG A 117 -5.94 6.98 -6.77
C ARG A 117 -4.81 6.02 -7.08
N HIS A 118 -4.99 4.72 -6.92
CA HIS A 118 -4.03 3.70 -7.33
C HIS A 118 -4.00 3.47 -8.85
N ALA A 119 -5.04 3.91 -9.58
CA ALA A 119 -5.07 3.87 -11.04
C ALA A 119 -4.21 5.00 -11.64
N ALA A 120 -4.68 5.66 -12.69
CA ALA A 120 -3.93 6.70 -13.40
C ALA A 120 -3.26 7.75 -12.49
N PRO A 121 -3.91 8.26 -11.40
CA PRO A 121 -3.28 9.25 -10.54
C PRO A 121 -1.98 8.81 -9.88
N SER A 122 -1.80 7.50 -9.59
CA SER A 122 -0.55 7.05 -8.97
C SER A 122 0.64 7.20 -9.91
N TRP A 123 0.49 6.80 -11.18
CA TRP A 123 1.52 6.97 -12.18
C TRP A 123 1.77 8.45 -12.50
N ALA A 124 0.69 9.21 -12.72
CA ALA A 124 0.77 10.63 -13.02
C ALA A 124 1.45 11.44 -11.90
N ALA A 125 1.41 10.96 -10.66
CA ALA A 125 2.11 11.58 -9.53
C ALA A 125 3.63 11.68 -9.73
N VAL A 126 4.20 10.77 -10.49
CA VAL A 126 5.64 10.68 -10.75
C VAL A 126 5.98 11.14 -12.18
N TYR A 127 5.27 10.60 -13.17
CA TYR A 127 5.63 10.75 -14.57
C TYR A 127 4.75 11.73 -15.36
N GLY A 128 3.76 12.36 -14.72
CA GLY A 128 2.80 13.22 -15.40
C GLY A 128 1.77 12.42 -16.21
N LYS A 129 0.96 13.16 -16.97
CA LYS A 129 -0.20 12.61 -17.69
C LYS A 129 0.05 12.13 -19.11
N ASP A 130 1.21 12.40 -19.68
CA ASP A 130 1.46 12.27 -21.14
C ASP A 130 1.34 10.83 -21.68
N ALA A 131 1.39 9.83 -20.79
CA ALA A 131 1.22 8.42 -21.16
C ALA A 131 -0.24 7.95 -21.20
N PHE A 132 -1.21 8.83 -20.88
CA PHE A 132 -2.65 8.51 -20.84
C PHE A 132 -3.41 9.13 -22.00
N THR A 133 -4.50 8.47 -22.42
CA THR A 133 -5.43 9.05 -23.39
C THR A 133 -6.28 10.16 -22.77
N ALA A 134 -6.89 11.01 -23.62
CA ALA A 134 -7.78 12.08 -23.15
C ALA A 134 -8.97 11.54 -22.33
N GLU A 135 -9.52 10.38 -22.73
CA GLU A 135 -10.62 9.70 -22.04
C GLU A 135 -10.19 9.20 -20.66
N GLN A 136 -9.00 8.61 -20.55
CA GLN A 136 -8.45 8.15 -19.29
C GLN A 136 -8.19 9.30 -18.31
N ILE A 137 -7.66 10.42 -18.83
CA ILE A 137 -7.47 11.64 -18.04
C ILE A 137 -8.81 12.18 -17.57
N LYS A 138 -9.79 12.34 -18.48
CA LYS A 138 -11.13 12.83 -18.14
C LYS A 138 -11.81 11.97 -17.09
N PHE A 139 -11.78 10.65 -17.24
CA PHE A 139 -12.35 9.72 -16.27
C PHE A 139 -11.70 9.88 -14.90
N SER A 140 -10.37 9.96 -14.83
CA SER A 140 -9.64 10.11 -13.57
C SER A 140 -9.95 11.45 -12.88
N GLU A 141 -10.05 12.55 -13.64
CA GLU A 141 -10.38 13.88 -13.14
C GLU A 141 -11.82 13.98 -12.60
N GLU A 142 -12.75 13.17 -13.10
CA GLU A 142 -14.13 13.09 -12.57
C GLU A 142 -14.15 12.63 -11.11
N PHE A 143 -13.30 11.65 -10.75
CA PHE A 143 -13.24 11.11 -9.38
C PHE A 143 -12.21 11.83 -8.50
N HIS A 144 -11.16 12.38 -9.08
CA HIS A 144 -10.04 13.02 -8.39
C HIS A 144 -9.62 14.33 -9.09
N PRO A 145 -10.40 15.39 -8.98
CA PRO A 145 -10.12 16.67 -9.61
C PRO A 145 -8.68 17.16 -9.34
N GLY A 146 -7.96 17.57 -10.38
CA GLY A 146 -6.58 18.04 -10.31
C GLY A 146 -5.51 16.95 -10.16
N SER A 147 -5.89 15.68 -10.10
CA SER A 147 -4.93 14.58 -9.93
C SER A 147 -4.07 14.31 -11.16
N MET A 148 -4.62 14.55 -12.35
CA MET A 148 -3.95 14.31 -13.62
C MET A 148 -3.37 15.60 -14.24
N ASN A 149 -3.87 16.75 -13.86
CA ASN A 149 -3.45 18.03 -14.43
C ASN A 149 -2.19 18.58 -13.76
N ARG A 150 -1.11 17.81 -13.84
CA ARG A 150 0.19 18.17 -13.27
C ARG A 150 1.33 17.64 -14.15
N PRO A 151 2.49 18.32 -14.15
CA PRO A 151 3.70 17.81 -14.78
C PRO A 151 4.26 16.60 -14.03
N ALA A 152 5.26 15.94 -14.60
CA ALA A 152 6.08 14.97 -13.89
C ALA A 152 6.70 15.59 -12.62
N ASN A 153 6.94 14.75 -11.62
CA ASN A 153 7.57 15.20 -10.37
C ASN A 153 8.98 15.73 -10.67
N PRO A 154 9.32 16.96 -10.24
CA PRO A 154 10.65 17.53 -10.46
C PRO A 154 11.81 16.68 -9.92
N LEU A 155 11.60 15.89 -8.87
CA LEU A 155 12.59 14.92 -8.37
C LEU A 155 13.04 13.92 -9.43
N VAL A 156 12.15 13.49 -10.34
CA VAL A 156 12.50 12.56 -11.42
C VAL A 156 13.60 13.11 -12.32
N ALA A 157 13.57 14.41 -12.55
CA ALA A 157 14.60 15.10 -13.33
C ALA A 157 15.87 15.33 -12.51
N ALA A 158 15.74 15.66 -11.22
CA ALA A 158 16.87 15.93 -10.32
C ALA A 158 17.68 14.68 -9.97
N GLU A 159 16.99 13.57 -9.68
CA GLU A 159 17.61 12.28 -9.29
C GLU A 159 18.04 11.44 -10.51
N GLY A 160 17.41 11.65 -11.65
CA GLY A 160 17.65 10.92 -12.88
C GLY A 160 16.72 9.72 -13.11
N LYS A 161 16.57 9.35 -14.39
CA LYS A 161 15.61 8.33 -14.84
C LYS A 161 15.83 6.95 -14.22
N ALA A 162 17.08 6.56 -13.98
CA ALA A 162 17.39 5.25 -13.41
C ALA A 162 16.86 5.13 -11.97
N ALA A 163 17.09 6.15 -11.13
CA ALA A 163 16.58 6.22 -9.78
C ALA A 163 15.05 6.23 -9.76
N ALA A 164 14.41 7.04 -10.61
CA ALA A 164 12.95 7.08 -10.73
C ALA A 164 12.36 5.73 -11.17
N THR A 165 13.01 5.00 -12.08
CA THR A 165 12.54 3.70 -12.57
C THR A 165 12.65 2.61 -11.50
N SER A 166 13.75 2.57 -10.76
CA SER A 166 13.99 1.55 -9.73
C SER A 166 13.35 1.89 -8.38
N GLY A 167 13.22 3.18 -8.07
CA GLY A 167 12.62 3.69 -6.84
C GLY A 167 11.12 3.99 -7.02
N CYS A 168 10.78 5.16 -7.56
CA CYS A 168 9.38 5.64 -7.63
C CYS A 168 8.45 4.67 -8.35
N ALA A 169 8.89 4.09 -9.48
CA ALA A 169 8.04 3.19 -10.27
C ALA A 169 7.80 1.84 -9.58
N SER A 170 8.61 1.41 -8.63
CA SER A 170 8.34 0.17 -7.88
C SER A 170 6.98 0.21 -7.18
N CYS A 171 6.57 1.37 -6.69
CA CYS A 171 5.28 1.60 -6.04
C CYS A 171 4.25 2.19 -7.01
N HIS A 172 4.61 3.25 -7.75
CA HIS A 172 3.68 4.00 -8.59
C HIS A 172 3.27 3.30 -9.89
N ALA A 173 3.99 2.24 -10.31
CA ALA A 173 3.59 1.42 -11.45
C ALA A 173 2.30 0.61 -11.23
N VAL A 174 1.74 0.61 -10.02
CA VAL A 174 0.40 0.06 -9.77
C VAL A 174 -0.65 0.69 -10.69
N GLY A 175 -0.49 1.95 -11.07
CA GLY A 175 -1.36 2.69 -12.00
C GLY A 175 -0.76 2.94 -13.38
N LYS A 176 0.30 2.21 -13.78
CA LYS A 176 0.95 2.39 -15.07
C LYS A 176 0.01 2.13 -16.25
N PRO A 177 -0.04 3.02 -17.28
CA PRO A 177 -0.80 2.74 -18.49
C PRO A 177 -0.11 1.66 -19.33
N ASN A 178 -0.91 0.76 -19.91
CA ASN A 178 -0.46 -0.30 -20.81
C ASN A 178 -0.85 0.07 -22.24
N SER A 179 0.10 0.58 -23.01
CA SER A 179 -0.15 1.12 -24.35
C SER A 179 -0.64 0.09 -25.37
N GLN A 180 -0.37 -1.19 -25.16
CA GLN A 180 -0.79 -2.26 -26.09
C GLN A 180 -2.28 -2.55 -26.04
N ASP A 181 -2.86 -2.62 -24.84
CA ASP A 181 -4.24 -3.05 -24.61
C ASP A 181 -5.13 -1.94 -24.02
N GLY A 182 -4.57 -0.76 -23.78
CA GLY A 182 -5.28 0.39 -23.22
C GLY A 182 -5.69 0.24 -21.75
N SER A 183 -5.31 -0.85 -21.08
CA SER A 183 -5.60 -1.02 -19.66
C SER A 183 -4.71 -0.14 -18.79
N ILE A 184 -5.15 0.12 -17.56
CA ILE A 184 -4.38 0.85 -16.54
C ILE A 184 -4.06 -0.10 -15.41
N GLY A 185 -2.78 -0.10 -15.01
CA GLY A 185 -2.33 -0.73 -13.79
C GLY A 185 -2.09 -2.22 -13.86
N THR A 186 -1.87 -2.76 -12.67
CA THR A 186 -1.66 -4.19 -12.45
C THR A 186 -2.34 -4.65 -11.15
N CYS A 187 -3.06 -5.76 -11.22
CA CYS A 187 -3.70 -6.35 -10.06
C CYS A 187 -2.70 -7.06 -9.13
N THR A 188 -1.55 -7.46 -9.69
CA THR A 188 -0.52 -8.25 -8.99
C THR A 188 0.33 -7.43 -8.03
N GLY A 189 0.12 -6.12 -7.94
CA GLY A 189 0.70 -5.29 -6.88
C GLY A 189 0.10 -5.57 -5.50
N CYS A 190 -1.17 -6.06 -5.47
CA CYS A 190 -1.87 -6.42 -4.23
C CYS A 190 -2.18 -7.92 -4.16
N HIS A 191 -2.44 -8.56 -5.30
CA HIS A 191 -2.70 -9.99 -5.41
C HIS A 191 -1.46 -10.69 -5.95
N SER A 192 -0.69 -11.33 -5.07
CA SER A 192 0.54 -12.02 -5.48
C SER A 192 0.25 -13.13 -6.49
N ARG A 193 1.09 -13.21 -7.50
CA ARG A 193 1.15 -14.33 -8.44
C ARG A 193 1.75 -15.54 -7.70
N HIS A 194 1.26 -16.73 -7.86
CA HIS A 194 0.13 -17.25 -8.63
C HIS A 194 -1.02 -17.62 -7.71
N THR A 195 -0.85 -17.35 -6.40
CA THR A 195 -1.88 -17.64 -5.40
C THR A 195 -3.11 -16.76 -5.55
N ALA A 196 -2.96 -15.53 -6.04
CA ALA A 196 -4.01 -14.50 -6.07
C ALA A 196 -4.84 -14.48 -4.75
N SER A 197 -4.14 -14.61 -3.62
CA SER A 197 -4.73 -14.89 -2.32
C SER A 197 -5.44 -13.66 -1.73
N VAL A 198 -6.65 -13.86 -1.23
CA VAL A 198 -7.37 -12.87 -0.42
C VAL A 198 -6.69 -12.69 0.94
N GLU A 199 -6.12 -13.76 1.49
CA GLU A 199 -5.35 -13.72 2.74
C GLU A 199 -4.17 -12.76 2.61
N LEU A 200 -3.32 -12.95 1.59
CA LEU A 200 -2.18 -12.07 1.34
C LEU A 200 -2.61 -10.63 1.08
N ALA A 201 -3.68 -10.41 0.29
CA ALA A 201 -4.19 -9.07 0.03
C ALA A 201 -4.74 -8.35 1.29
N ARG A 202 -5.10 -9.09 2.34
CA ARG A 202 -5.54 -8.54 3.62
C ARG A 202 -4.41 -8.25 4.61
N LEU A 203 -3.22 -8.79 4.39
CA LEU A 203 -2.09 -8.52 5.26
C LEU A 203 -1.70 -7.04 5.19
N PRO A 204 -1.42 -6.39 6.32
CA PRO A 204 -0.90 -5.01 6.34
C PRO A 204 0.35 -4.85 5.48
N GLN A 205 1.24 -5.85 5.47
CA GLN A 205 2.49 -5.87 4.70
C GLN A 205 2.25 -5.76 3.19
N THR A 206 1.11 -6.20 2.68
CA THR A 206 0.77 -6.04 1.25
C THR A 206 0.61 -4.57 0.88
N CYS A 207 -0.04 -3.79 1.73
CA CYS A 207 -0.12 -2.33 1.56
C CYS A 207 1.22 -1.66 1.87
N GLY A 208 1.91 -2.14 2.90
CA GLY A 208 3.20 -1.67 3.38
C GLY A 208 4.33 -1.75 2.34
N GLN A 209 4.22 -2.57 1.28
CA GLN A 209 5.21 -2.59 0.20
C GLN A 209 5.37 -1.22 -0.51
N CYS A 210 4.35 -0.37 -0.44
CA CYS A 210 4.33 0.95 -1.04
C CYS A 210 4.03 2.05 -0.02
N HIS A 211 3.22 1.77 1.00
CA HIS A 211 2.85 2.71 2.05
C HIS A 211 3.83 2.60 3.23
N MET A 212 5.09 2.94 2.98
CA MET A 212 6.21 2.85 3.92
C MET A 212 7.19 4.00 3.75
N GLY A 213 8.03 4.18 4.77
CA GLY A 213 9.10 5.18 4.75
C GLY A 213 8.63 6.58 5.16
N PRO A 214 9.52 7.58 5.10
CA PRO A 214 9.31 8.86 5.76
C PRO A 214 8.12 9.66 5.21
N ASP A 215 7.76 9.48 3.95
CA ASP A 215 6.69 10.22 3.27
C ASP A 215 5.37 9.45 3.14
N HIS A 216 5.41 8.12 3.34
CA HIS A 216 4.29 7.20 3.21
C HIS A 216 4.22 6.22 4.39
N SER A 217 4.51 6.70 5.60
CA SER A 217 4.70 5.90 6.84
C SER A 217 3.43 5.21 7.38
N GLN A 218 2.48 4.81 6.51
CA GLN A 218 1.24 4.22 7.00
C GLN A 218 1.42 2.84 7.62
N ILE A 219 2.35 2.01 7.13
CA ILE A 219 2.60 0.70 7.72
C ILE A 219 3.22 0.84 9.11
N GLU A 220 4.20 1.73 9.26
CA GLU A 220 4.87 1.98 10.53
C GLU A 220 3.88 2.56 11.56
N ILE A 221 3.04 3.52 11.14
CA ILE A 221 1.96 4.07 11.97
C ILE A 221 1.00 2.96 12.42
N TYR A 222 0.63 2.06 11.49
CA TYR A 222 -0.28 0.96 11.80
C TYR A 222 0.36 -0.01 12.79
N GLU A 223 1.60 -0.44 12.56
CA GLU A 223 2.32 -1.42 13.38
C GLU A 223 2.50 -0.94 14.83
N GLU A 224 2.73 0.35 15.05
CA GLU A 224 2.81 0.97 16.38
C GLU A 224 1.45 1.32 16.99
N SER A 225 0.39 1.34 16.19
CA SER A 225 -0.97 1.56 16.67
C SER A 225 -1.47 0.39 17.52
N LYS A 226 -2.49 0.64 18.36
CA LYS A 226 -3.15 -0.44 19.11
C LYS A 226 -3.75 -1.52 18.18
N HIS A 227 -4.20 -1.16 16.99
CA HIS A 227 -4.69 -2.12 15.99
C HIS A 227 -3.56 -3.01 15.48
N GLY A 228 -2.41 -2.44 15.13
CA GLY A 228 -1.27 -3.21 14.64
C GLY A 228 -0.68 -4.13 15.70
N ILE A 229 -0.50 -3.64 16.94
CA ILE A 229 -0.03 -4.46 18.07
C ILE A 229 -0.98 -5.64 18.31
N LEU A 230 -2.29 -5.40 18.32
CA LEU A 230 -3.28 -6.47 18.50
C LEU A 230 -3.30 -7.44 17.32
N PHE A 231 -3.15 -6.94 16.09
CA PHE A 231 -3.05 -7.79 14.90
C PHE A 231 -1.87 -8.75 15.01
N GLU A 232 -0.68 -8.25 15.33
CA GLU A 232 0.50 -9.10 15.47
C GLU A 232 0.34 -10.12 16.61
N ALA A 233 -0.16 -9.68 17.75
CA ALA A 233 -0.36 -10.56 18.91
C ALA A 233 -1.41 -11.66 18.66
N GLN A 234 -2.43 -11.40 17.85
CA GLN A 234 -3.59 -12.27 17.67
C GLN A 234 -3.76 -12.79 16.23
N ARG A 235 -2.80 -12.55 15.35
CA ARG A 235 -2.87 -12.89 13.93
C ARG A 235 -3.30 -14.32 13.66
N LYS A 236 -2.83 -15.29 14.47
CA LYS A 236 -3.15 -16.71 14.32
C LYS A 236 -4.60 -17.06 14.63
N LEU A 237 -5.33 -16.17 15.29
CA LEU A 237 -6.74 -16.34 15.64
C LEU A 237 -7.69 -15.72 14.60
N LEU A 238 -7.15 -14.94 13.66
CA LEU A 238 -7.92 -14.31 12.59
C LEU A 238 -8.06 -15.28 11.40
N ASP A 239 -9.22 -15.26 10.75
CA ASP A 239 -9.40 -15.98 9.49
C ASP A 239 -9.37 -14.99 8.30
N LEU A 240 -8.17 -14.78 7.77
CA LEU A 240 -7.95 -13.90 6.63
C LEU A 240 -8.43 -14.51 5.30
N THR A 241 -8.81 -15.79 5.29
CA THR A 241 -9.20 -16.52 4.07
C THR A 241 -10.68 -16.40 3.72
N VAL A 242 -11.51 -15.90 4.64
CA VAL A 242 -12.96 -15.80 4.47
C VAL A 242 -13.32 -14.98 3.23
N GLU A 243 -14.34 -15.43 2.51
CA GLU A 243 -14.88 -14.71 1.35
C GLU A 243 -15.28 -13.27 1.73
N PRO A 244 -14.91 -12.25 0.92
CA PRO A 244 -15.09 -10.84 1.31
C PRO A 244 -16.51 -10.46 1.72
N ARG A 245 -17.54 -11.05 1.12
CA ARG A 245 -18.96 -10.77 1.43
C ARG A 245 -19.46 -11.48 2.70
N LYS A 246 -18.69 -12.44 3.22
CA LYS A 246 -19.03 -13.23 4.42
C LYS A 246 -18.21 -12.82 5.64
N LEU A 247 -17.33 -11.84 5.47
CA LEU A 247 -16.44 -11.38 6.52
C LEU A 247 -17.23 -10.70 7.64
N THR A 248 -17.02 -11.16 8.87
CA THR A 248 -17.61 -10.56 10.07
C THR A 248 -16.54 -10.21 11.09
N THR A 249 -16.95 -9.54 12.18
CA THR A 249 -16.06 -9.26 13.31
C THR A 249 -15.63 -10.52 14.08
N ARG A 250 -16.19 -11.68 13.80
CA ARG A 250 -15.73 -12.96 14.39
C ARG A 250 -14.42 -13.41 13.76
N GLU A 251 -14.31 -13.29 12.45
CA GLU A 251 -13.11 -13.66 11.69
C GLU A 251 -12.07 -12.55 11.71
N MET A 252 -12.53 -11.27 11.74
CA MET A 252 -11.70 -10.07 11.70
C MET A 252 -12.01 -9.14 12.86
N PHE A 253 -11.76 -9.59 14.08
CA PHE A 253 -11.98 -8.79 15.30
C PHE A 253 -10.86 -7.77 15.57
N VAL A 254 -9.78 -7.81 14.78
CA VAL A 254 -8.76 -6.76 14.70
C VAL A 254 -8.66 -6.31 13.25
N PRO A 255 -8.84 -5.01 12.94
CA PRO A 255 -8.82 -4.53 11.57
C PRO A 255 -7.40 -4.44 11.00
N THR A 256 -7.26 -4.72 9.70
CA THR A 256 -6.08 -4.43 8.89
C THR A 256 -6.38 -3.24 7.96
N CYS A 257 -5.37 -2.81 7.18
CA CYS A 257 -5.56 -1.77 6.15
C CYS A 257 -6.74 -2.12 5.22
N ALA A 258 -6.76 -3.37 4.72
CA ALA A 258 -7.83 -3.84 3.85
C ALA A 258 -9.20 -3.86 4.56
N THR A 259 -9.26 -4.14 5.86
CA THR A 259 -10.52 -4.11 6.62
C THR A 259 -11.11 -2.70 6.62
N CYS A 260 -10.30 -1.69 6.89
CA CYS A 260 -10.76 -0.29 6.93
C CYS A 260 -11.08 0.26 5.54
N HIS A 261 -10.24 0.00 4.54
CA HIS A 261 -10.31 0.69 3.26
C HIS A 261 -11.08 -0.05 2.17
N MET A 262 -11.21 -1.39 2.24
CA MET A 262 -11.67 -2.19 1.11
C MET A 262 -12.72 -3.23 1.46
N SER A 263 -12.75 -3.76 2.69
CA SER A 263 -13.52 -4.95 3.02
C SER A 263 -15.03 -4.71 3.16
N GLY A 264 -15.77 -5.82 3.04
CA GLY A 264 -17.21 -5.92 3.28
C GLY A 264 -17.57 -6.37 4.70
N LEU A 265 -16.84 -5.92 5.73
CA LEU A 265 -17.09 -6.33 7.12
C LEU A 265 -18.56 -6.17 7.52
N ASN A 266 -19.14 -7.25 8.08
CA ASN A 266 -20.54 -7.28 8.54
C ASN A 266 -21.56 -6.79 7.47
N GLY A 267 -21.37 -7.19 6.22
CA GLY A 267 -22.28 -6.87 5.13
C GLY A 267 -22.05 -5.50 4.47
N MET A 268 -21.04 -4.76 4.86
CA MET A 268 -20.62 -3.54 4.14
C MET A 268 -20.17 -3.88 2.71
N ASN A 269 -20.25 -2.91 1.82
CA ASN A 269 -19.78 -3.07 0.45
C ASN A 269 -18.26 -3.29 0.40
N VAL A 270 -17.86 -4.29 -0.38
CA VAL A 270 -16.45 -4.47 -0.79
C VAL A 270 -16.14 -3.43 -1.86
N THR A 271 -15.02 -2.75 -1.75
CA THR A 271 -14.54 -1.80 -2.76
C THR A 271 -13.09 -2.05 -3.15
N HIS A 272 -12.75 -1.80 -4.41
CA HIS A 272 -11.38 -1.72 -4.90
C HIS A 272 -10.95 -0.26 -5.16
N ASP A 273 -11.72 0.69 -4.65
CA ASP A 273 -11.26 2.06 -4.46
C ASP A 273 -10.92 2.31 -2.97
N PRO A 274 -9.67 2.12 -2.53
CA PRO A 274 -9.25 2.36 -1.15
C PRO A 274 -9.51 3.78 -0.67
N SER A 275 -9.74 4.71 -1.61
CA SER A 275 -10.01 6.10 -1.30
C SER A 275 -11.49 6.42 -1.06
N GLU A 276 -12.39 5.47 -1.30
CA GLU A 276 -13.85 5.68 -1.19
C GLU A 276 -14.28 6.09 0.23
N ARG A 277 -13.60 5.57 1.25
CA ARG A 277 -13.88 5.83 2.67
C ARG A 277 -13.03 6.95 3.28
N LEU A 278 -12.34 7.73 2.46
CA LEU A 278 -11.49 8.83 2.92
C LEU A 278 -12.20 10.17 2.85
N SER A 279 -11.91 11.04 3.84
CA SER A 279 -12.46 12.39 3.93
C SER A 279 -11.50 13.49 3.46
N TYR A 280 -10.18 13.24 3.49
CA TYR A 280 -9.16 14.24 3.17
C TYR A 280 -8.16 13.77 2.11
N TYR A 281 -7.56 14.73 1.43
CA TYR A 281 -6.35 14.55 0.61
C TYR A 281 -5.10 14.75 1.48
N LEU A 282 -4.79 13.80 2.36
CA LEU A 282 -3.70 13.95 3.36
C LEU A 282 -2.30 14.00 2.75
N PHE A 283 -2.12 13.46 1.54
CA PHE A 283 -0.85 13.54 0.81
C PHE A 283 -0.61 14.90 0.15
N ALA A 284 -1.59 15.77 0.10
CA ALA A 284 -1.40 17.11 -0.44
C ALA A 284 -0.57 17.97 0.52
N GLU A 285 0.16 18.93 -0.04
CA GLU A 285 0.91 19.95 0.68
C GLU A 285 0.00 20.64 1.72
N ILE A 286 -1.07 21.24 1.25
CA ILE A 286 -2.18 21.70 2.09
C ILE A 286 -3.34 20.72 1.95
N SER A 287 -3.65 20.01 3.00
CA SER A 287 -4.70 18.99 3.00
C SER A 287 -6.09 19.63 3.00
N THR A 288 -6.91 19.24 2.04
CA THR A 288 -8.30 19.68 1.91
C THR A 288 -9.25 18.50 1.99
N LYS A 289 -10.53 18.78 2.28
CA LYS A 289 -11.60 17.77 2.19
C LYS A 289 -11.79 17.34 0.73
N ARG A 290 -12.07 16.06 0.55
CA ARG A 290 -12.39 15.48 -0.75
C ARG A 290 -13.81 15.89 -1.19
N PRO A 291 -14.14 15.89 -2.47
CA PRO A 291 -15.49 16.22 -2.95
C PRO A 291 -16.59 15.41 -2.24
N ASN A 292 -16.35 14.14 -1.95
CA ASN A 292 -17.27 13.23 -1.28
C ASN A 292 -16.92 12.98 0.20
N ALA A 293 -16.26 13.93 0.86
CA ALA A 293 -15.73 13.77 2.22
C ALA A 293 -16.77 13.29 3.24
N ALA A 294 -17.98 13.86 3.21
CA ALA A 294 -19.03 13.49 4.15
C ALA A 294 -19.43 12.02 4.00
N ARG A 295 -19.60 11.53 2.75
CA ARG A 295 -19.92 10.13 2.47
C ARG A 295 -18.79 9.20 2.86
N GLY A 296 -17.55 9.56 2.51
CA GLY A 296 -16.36 8.75 2.85
C GLY A 296 -16.18 8.65 4.36
N GLN A 297 -16.31 9.77 5.07
CA GLN A 297 -16.24 9.81 6.52
C GLN A 297 -17.35 8.99 7.19
N ALA A 298 -18.58 9.09 6.71
CA ALA A 298 -19.69 8.30 7.23
C ALA A 298 -19.44 6.80 7.06
N ALA A 299 -19.01 6.37 5.86
CA ALA A 299 -18.71 4.97 5.59
C ALA A 299 -17.55 4.44 6.47
N MET A 300 -16.51 5.23 6.73
CA MET A 300 -15.44 4.85 7.64
C MET A 300 -15.94 4.79 9.11
N LYS A 301 -16.74 5.77 9.54
CA LYS A 301 -17.32 5.75 10.89
C LYS A 301 -18.27 4.56 11.08
N ASP A 302 -19.03 4.17 10.05
CA ASP A 302 -19.89 2.97 10.10
C ASP A 302 -19.06 1.71 10.31
N LEU A 303 -17.91 1.62 9.66
CA LEU A 303 -16.99 0.52 9.90
C LEU A 303 -16.45 0.54 11.35
N CYS A 304 -16.04 1.69 11.86
CA CYS A 304 -15.54 1.83 13.24
C CYS A 304 -16.59 1.40 14.29
N ARG A 305 -17.87 1.65 14.04
CA ARG A 305 -18.99 1.29 14.95
C ARG A 305 -19.14 -0.21 15.18
N ASN A 306 -18.54 -1.05 14.34
CA ASN A 306 -18.53 -2.49 14.59
C ASN A 306 -17.79 -2.88 15.87
N CYS A 307 -16.89 -2.00 16.38
CA CYS A 307 -16.06 -2.27 17.54
C CYS A 307 -16.04 -1.10 18.56
N HIS A 308 -16.30 0.14 18.12
CA HIS A 308 -16.15 1.33 18.95
C HIS A 308 -17.47 2.08 19.18
N SER A 309 -17.56 2.74 20.33
CA SER A 309 -18.69 3.64 20.62
C SER A 309 -18.64 4.90 19.77
N GLN A 310 -19.79 5.50 19.47
CA GLN A 310 -19.89 6.74 18.70
C GLN A 310 -19.03 7.86 19.33
N ALA A 311 -19.08 8.03 20.64
CA ALA A 311 -18.30 9.04 21.36
C ALA A 311 -16.78 8.88 21.17
N THR A 312 -16.28 7.64 21.12
CA THR A 312 -14.87 7.36 20.83
C THR A 312 -14.53 7.74 19.39
N ILE A 313 -15.37 7.38 18.43
CA ILE A 313 -15.16 7.67 17.02
C ILE A 313 -15.14 9.19 16.79
N ASP A 314 -16.12 9.92 17.32
CA ASP A 314 -16.23 11.36 17.12
C ASP A 314 -15.04 12.11 17.72
N ARG A 315 -14.59 11.72 18.92
CA ARG A 315 -13.40 12.30 19.54
C ARG A 315 -12.13 12.08 18.70
N VAL A 316 -11.93 10.88 18.13
CA VAL A 316 -10.78 10.61 17.27
C VAL A 316 -10.82 11.48 16.02
N TYR A 317 -11.96 11.59 15.37
CA TYR A 317 -12.11 12.44 14.18
C TYR A 317 -11.90 13.92 14.49
N GLU A 318 -12.46 14.40 15.58
CA GLU A 318 -12.30 15.80 16.02
C GLU A 318 -10.83 16.14 16.32
N GLN A 319 -10.11 15.24 16.97
CA GLN A 319 -8.67 15.42 17.22
C GLN A 319 -7.87 15.38 15.92
N ALA A 320 -8.14 14.43 15.03
CA ALA A 320 -7.44 14.31 13.76
C ALA A 320 -7.68 15.52 12.85
N GLU A 321 -8.91 16.02 12.77
CA GLU A 321 -9.22 17.23 12.00
C GLU A 321 -8.50 18.49 12.55
N ARG A 322 -8.35 18.60 13.87
CA ARG A 322 -7.55 19.67 14.48
C ARG A 322 -6.07 19.56 14.11
N ILE A 323 -5.48 18.37 14.16
CA ILE A 323 -4.09 18.16 13.74
C ILE A 323 -3.89 18.50 12.26
N VAL A 324 -4.84 18.14 11.40
CA VAL A 324 -4.78 18.52 9.98
C VAL A 324 -4.78 20.05 9.82
N ALA A 325 -5.67 20.75 10.53
CA ALA A 325 -5.75 22.21 10.46
C ALA A 325 -4.46 22.88 10.94
N GLU A 326 -3.95 22.50 12.11
CA GLU A 326 -2.71 23.05 12.67
C GLU A 326 -1.47 22.74 11.82
N THR A 327 -1.42 21.53 11.23
CA THR A 327 -0.33 21.16 10.31
C THR A 327 -0.39 21.98 9.03
N ASN A 328 -1.59 22.18 8.47
CA ASN A 328 -1.78 23.00 7.29
C ASN A 328 -1.32 24.45 7.51
N GLU A 329 -1.61 25.05 8.67
CA GLU A 329 -1.17 26.43 8.96
C GLU A 329 0.37 26.54 9.04
N LYS A 330 1.04 25.55 9.64
CA LYS A 330 2.51 25.54 9.69
C LYS A 330 3.12 25.40 8.28
N VAL A 331 2.58 24.50 7.46
CA VAL A 331 3.03 24.32 6.07
C VAL A 331 2.78 25.57 5.24
N LYS A 332 1.62 26.21 5.40
CA LYS A 332 1.28 27.46 4.72
C LYS A 332 2.24 28.59 5.09
N SER A 333 2.53 28.77 6.38
CA SER A 333 3.49 29.78 6.85
C SER A 333 4.88 29.56 6.26
N ALA A 334 5.36 28.32 6.22
CA ALA A 334 6.65 27.99 5.58
C ALA A 334 6.64 28.29 4.07
N ARG A 335 5.54 27.99 3.37
CA ARG A 335 5.36 28.31 1.96
C ARG A 335 5.42 29.80 1.68
N GLU A 336 4.77 30.61 2.53
CA GLU A 336 4.77 32.07 2.42
C GLU A 336 6.19 32.65 2.50
N VAL A 337 7.09 32.04 3.29
CA VAL A 337 8.51 32.43 3.33
C VAL A 337 9.17 32.19 1.97
N LEU A 338 9.00 31.01 1.38
CA LEU A 338 9.60 30.69 0.06
C LEU A 338 9.02 31.59 -1.04
N ASP A 339 7.71 31.84 -1.03
CA ASP A 339 7.04 32.71 -2.00
C ASP A 339 7.51 34.18 -1.85
N GLY A 340 7.79 34.60 -0.63
CA GLY A 340 8.45 35.89 -0.35
C GLY A 340 9.82 36.00 -1.01
N LEU A 341 10.68 34.99 -0.80
CA LEU A 341 12.02 34.96 -1.39
C LEU A 341 11.97 34.93 -2.93
N ARG A 342 11.01 34.24 -3.53
CA ARG A 342 10.80 34.27 -5.00
C ARG A 342 10.41 35.64 -5.48
N LYS A 343 9.50 36.32 -4.80
CA LYS A 343 9.10 37.73 -5.11
C LYS A 343 10.26 38.71 -4.95
N GLU A 344 11.13 38.49 -3.99
CA GLU A 344 12.34 39.26 -3.76
C GLU A 344 13.45 38.99 -4.79
N GLY A 345 13.28 37.95 -5.67
CA GLY A 345 14.28 37.53 -6.65
C GLY A 345 15.48 36.78 -6.05
N LEU A 346 15.34 36.31 -4.79
CA LEU A 346 16.38 35.58 -4.05
C LEU A 346 16.31 34.07 -4.23
N LEU A 347 15.17 33.56 -4.68
CA LEU A 347 14.94 32.14 -4.93
C LEU A 347 14.33 31.97 -6.32
N GLY A 348 14.90 31.05 -7.13
CA GLY A 348 14.38 30.70 -8.44
C GLY A 348 13.08 29.90 -8.39
N ASN A 349 12.43 29.72 -9.54
CA ASN A 349 11.20 28.93 -9.66
C ASN A 349 11.44 27.43 -9.86
N THR A 350 12.67 27.02 -10.18
CA THR A 350 13.04 25.61 -10.31
C THR A 350 13.25 25.01 -8.90
N PRO A 351 12.47 24.02 -8.48
CA PRO A 351 12.63 23.42 -7.18
C PRO A 351 13.94 22.62 -7.08
N PHE A 352 14.37 22.34 -5.85
CA PHE A 352 15.58 21.57 -5.51
C PHE A 352 16.90 22.15 -6.05
N GLN A 353 16.98 23.46 -6.15
CA GLN A 353 18.22 24.19 -6.50
C GLN A 353 18.89 24.81 -5.27
N HIS A 354 18.18 24.91 -4.16
CA HIS A 354 18.63 25.57 -2.93
C HIS A 354 18.35 24.70 -1.69
N PRO A 355 19.17 24.74 -0.63
CA PRO A 355 18.90 24.01 0.62
C PRO A 355 17.49 24.25 1.19
N ILE A 356 16.97 25.47 1.09
CA ILE A 356 15.62 25.79 1.56
C ILE A 356 14.50 25.05 0.83
N ASP A 357 14.71 24.68 -0.43
CA ASP A 357 13.74 23.88 -1.19
C ASP A 357 13.61 22.46 -0.60
N PHE A 358 14.74 21.86 -0.18
CA PHE A 358 14.76 20.55 0.49
C PHE A 358 14.15 20.62 1.88
N ALA A 359 14.52 21.64 2.68
CA ALA A 359 13.94 21.84 4.01
C ALA A 359 12.42 22.02 3.95
N TYR A 360 11.92 22.76 2.96
CA TYR A 360 10.48 22.92 2.74
C TYR A 360 9.81 21.61 2.26
N PHE A 361 10.47 20.88 1.36
CA PHE A 361 9.96 19.58 0.91
C PHE A 361 9.84 18.61 2.07
N ASP A 362 10.85 18.48 2.91
CA ASP A 362 10.82 17.64 4.10
C ASP A 362 9.72 18.04 5.07
N LEU A 363 9.55 19.36 5.29
CA LEU A 363 8.55 19.91 6.19
C LEU A 363 7.12 19.45 5.83
N TRP A 364 6.70 19.56 4.56
CA TRP A 364 5.33 19.22 4.20
C TRP A 364 5.19 17.77 3.72
N HIS A 365 6.21 17.26 2.99
CA HIS A 365 6.14 15.97 2.32
C HIS A 365 6.38 14.81 3.29
N TYR A 366 7.33 14.98 4.24
CA TYR A 366 7.59 13.97 5.26
C TYR A 366 6.81 14.28 6.53
N TYR A 367 7.21 15.31 7.27
CA TYR A 367 6.71 15.59 8.61
C TYR A 367 5.23 15.94 8.63
N GLY A 368 4.79 16.80 7.71
CA GLY A 368 3.39 17.21 7.62
C GLY A 368 2.46 16.05 7.24
N ARG A 369 2.85 15.17 6.32
CA ARG A 369 2.08 13.97 5.97
C ARG A 369 2.02 13.01 7.14
N THR A 370 3.14 12.73 7.76
CA THR A 370 3.27 11.81 8.88
C THR A 370 2.40 12.21 10.05
N ALA A 371 2.41 13.49 10.46
CA ALA A 371 1.53 14.01 11.50
C ALA A 371 0.04 13.77 11.20
N LYS A 372 -0.39 14.07 9.97
CA LYS A 372 -1.80 13.95 9.54
C LYS A 372 -2.25 12.49 9.44
N HIS A 373 -1.42 11.62 8.91
CA HIS A 373 -1.73 10.18 8.86
C HIS A 373 -1.73 9.55 10.25
N GLY A 374 -0.73 9.88 11.09
CA GLY A 374 -0.68 9.43 12.49
C GLY A 374 -1.95 9.77 13.25
N ALA A 375 -2.49 10.98 13.04
CA ALA A 375 -3.71 11.44 13.71
C ALA A 375 -4.95 10.60 13.34
N PHE A 376 -5.15 10.27 12.06
CA PHE A 376 -6.28 9.45 11.61
C PHE A 376 -6.09 7.95 11.88
N MET A 377 -4.87 7.47 12.01
CA MET A 377 -4.54 6.04 12.16
C MET A 377 -4.19 5.66 13.61
N GLY A 378 -4.21 6.61 14.54
CA GLY A 378 -3.98 6.35 15.96
C GLY A 378 -2.51 6.14 16.35
N GLY A 379 -1.57 6.59 15.54
CA GLY A 379 -0.13 6.57 15.81
C GLY A 379 0.34 7.83 16.52
N ALA A 380 0.24 7.87 17.86
CA ALA A 380 0.57 9.06 18.65
C ALA A 380 2.03 9.49 18.50
N ASP A 381 2.96 8.55 18.39
CA ASP A 381 4.38 8.81 18.18
C ASP A 381 4.61 9.50 16.83
N PHE A 382 3.92 9.03 15.79
CA PHE A 382 3.98 9.64 14.45
C PHE A 382 3.33 11.03 14.40
N VAL A 383 2.31 11.30 15.21
CA VAL A 383 1.80 12.68 15.36
C VAL A 383 2.85 13.59 15.96
N GLN A 384 3.54 13.14 17.02
CA GLN A 384 4.43 13.99 17.80
C GLN A 384 5.88 13.94 17.30
N TRP A 385 6.56 12.80 17.44
CA TRP A 385 8.02 12.72 17.28
C TRP A 385 8.49 12.55 15.84
N HIS A 386 7.69 11.93 15.00
CA HIS A 386 7.95 11.81 13.57
C HIS A 386 7.22 12.87 12.72
N GLY A 387 6.27 13.60 13.31
CA GLY A 387 5.45 14.60 12.65
C GLY A 387 5.67 16.02 13.16
N ASN A 388 4.96 16.42 14.23
CA ASN A 388 4.93 17.83 14.69
C ASN A 388 6.27 18.35 15.16
N TYR A 389 7.07 17.57 15.89
CA TYR A 389 8.37 18.01 16.38
C TYR A 389 9.36 18.33 15.24
N PRO A 390 9.65 17.43 14.31
CA PRO A 390 10.53 17.74 13.19
C PRO A 390 9.94 18.81 12.25
N LEU A 391 8.62 18.88 12.10
CA LEU A 391 7.96 19.95 11.35
C LEU A 391 8.25 21.33 11.95
N LEU A 392 8.17 21.45 13.28
CA LEU A 392 8.54 22.70 13.99
C LEU A 392 10.02 23.05 13.79
N LYS A 393 10.91 22.06 13.91
CA LYS A 393 12.35 22.25 13.67
C LYS A 393 12.62 22.72 12.24
N ALA A 394 12.02 22.08 11.25
CA ALA A 394 12.17 22.48 9.84
C ALA A 394 11.60 23.89 9.57
N SER A 395 10.54 24.31 10.27
CA SER A 395 10.01 25.68 10.17
C SER A 395 11.02 26.72 10.66
N ILE A 396 11.78 26.42 11.71
CA ILE A 396 12.86 27.31 12.21
C ILE A 396 14.00 27.35 11.19
N GLU A 397 14.46 26.21 10.71
CA GLU A 397 15.52 26.08 9.70
C GLU A 397 15.19 26.86 8.42
N ILE A 398 13.97 26.79 7.92
CA ILE A 398 13.51 27.54 6.74
C ILE A 398 13.65 29.06 6.99
N ASN A 399 13.29 29.56 8.17
CA ASN A 399 13.43 30.97 8.49
C ASN A 399 14.91 31.39 8.60
N GLU A 400 15.77 30.54 9.15
CA GLU A 400 17.22 30.81 9.23
C GLU A 400 17.82 30.84 7.82
N LEU A 401 17.55 29.86 6.95
CA LEU A 401 18.00 29.87 5.57
C LEU A 401 17.48 31.06 4.76
N ALA A 402 16.24 31.48 4.99
CA ALA A 402 15.68 32.68 4.36
C ALA A 402 16.42 33.95 4.78
N ASN A 403 16.75 34.10 6.06
CA ASN A 403 17.49 35.23 6.56
C ASN A 403 18.95 35.25 6.08
N GLU A 404 19.58 34.08 5.92
CA GLU A 404 20.90 33.96 5.31
C GLU A 404 20.91 34.41 3.85
N LEU A 405 19.90 33.96 3.08
CA LEU A 405 19.74 34.41 1.69
C LEU A 405 19.59 35.93 1.58
N ARG A 406 18.77 36.55 2.43
CA ARG A 406 18.60 38.00 2.44
C ARG A 406 19.89 38.70 2.79
N ARG A 407 20.59 38.28 3.84
CA ARG A 407 21.88 38.86 4.24
C ARG A 407 22.95 38.76 3.16
N ALA A 408 23.05 37.62 2.48
CA ALA A 408 24.00 37.40 1.39
C ALA A 408 23.77 38.34 0.20
N HIS A 409 22.56 38.86 0.04
CA HIS A 409 22.19 39.81 -1.03
C HIS A 409 21.99 41.26 -0.52
N GLY A 410 22.42 41.58 0.71
CA GLY A 410 22.35 42.95 1.28
C GLY A 410 20.91 43.40 1.60
N LYS A 411 20.01 42.49 1.86
CA LYS A 411 18.61 42.76 2.25
C LYS A 411 18.32 42.38 3.68
#